data_0b739863304427ee04f824870a575fc3
#
_entry.id   0b739863304427ee04f824870a575fc3
#
_cell.length_a   1.000
_cell.length_b   1.000
_cell.length_c   1.000
_cell.angle_alpha   90.00
_cell.angle_beta   90.00
_cell.angle_gamma   90.00
#
_symmetry.space_group_name_H-M   'P 1'
#
loop_
_entity.id
_entity.type
_entity.pdbx_description
1 polymer ?
#
loop_
_entity_poly.entity_id
_entity_poly.type
_entity_poly.pdbx_seq_one_letter_code
_entity_poly.pdbx_strand_id
1 'polypeptide(L)'
;MNTTPTTTKGEQARSQLIAAALAQFGEYGLHATTRDIAAQAGQNIAAITYYFGSKEDLYLACAQWIADFIGENFRPHVEEASALLSQLSPDRAAIRQLI
;
A
#
# COMPACT_ATOMS: atom_id res chain seq x y z
N MET A 1 -3.70 24.85 -14.24
CA MET A 1 -3.30 24.38 -14.07
C MET A 1 -2.93 23.36 -14.07
N ASN A 2 -2.88 22.97 -14.32
CA ASN A 2 -2.52 22.00 -14.44
C ASN A 2 -1.67 21.41 -13.89
N THR A 3 -1.87 21.51 -13.45
CA THR A 3 -0.88 21.15 -12.75
C THR A 3 -0.67 19.75 -12.29
N THR A 4 -1.41 18.77 -12.62
CA THR A 4 -1.12 17.40 -12.36
C THR A 4 -1.07 16.62 -13.61
N PRO A 5 -0.33 17.07 -14.55
CA PRO A 5 -0.24 16.42 -15.83
C PRO A 5 0.48 15.09 -15.78
N THR A 6 1.10 14.77 -14.66
CA THR A 6 1.87 13.55 -14.56
C THR A 6 1.01 12.31 -14.38
N THR A 7 -0.27 12.47 -14.00
CA THR A 7 -1.14 11.33 -13.75
C THR A 7 -1.96 11.01 -14.98
N THR A 8 -1.79 9.81 -15.54
CA THR A 8 -2.57 9.35 -16.69
C THR A 8 -3.92 8.83 -16.23
N LYS A 9 -4.83 8.65 -17.21
CA LYS A 9 -6.12 8.06 -16.94
C LYS A 9 -5.98 6.65 -16.35
N GLY A 10 -5.04 5.88 -16.89
CA GLY A 10 -4.80 4.54 -16.39
C GLY A 10 -4.31 4.54 -14.96
N GLU A 11 -3.40 5.47 -14.64
CA GLU A 11 -2.90 5.59 -13.29
C GLU A 11 -3.99 6.00 -12.32
N GLN A 12 -4.87 6.90 -12.75
CA GLN A 12 -6.00 7.31 -11.93
C GLN A 12 -6.95 6.15 -11.67
N ALA A 13 -7.26 5.38 -12.71
CA ALA A 13 -8.15 4.24 -12.56
C ALA A 13 -7.55 3.22 -11.60
N ARG A 14 -6.26 2.94 -11.74
CA ARG A 14 -5.57 2.01 -10.87
C ARG A 14 -5.59 2.49 -9.43
N SER A 15 -5.32 3.77 -9.21
CA SER A 15 -5.34 4.35 -7.87
C SER A 15 -6.73 4.31 -7.25
N GLN A 16 -7.76 4.57 -8.05
CA GLN A 16 -9.13 4.50 -7.56
C GLN A 16 -9.50 3.08 -7.16
N LEU A 17 -9.05 2.09 -7.92
CA LEU A 17 -9.30 0.69 -7.59
C LEU A 17 -8.58 0.30 -6.30
N ILE A 18 -7.35 0.74 -6.11
CA ILE A 18 -6.63 0.45 -4.87
C ILE A 18 -7.33 1.10 -3.67
N ALA A 19 -7.74 2.36 -3.81
CA ALA A 19 -8.43 3.05 -2.71
C ALA A 19 -9.73 2.33 -2.34
N ALA A 20 -10.52 1.94 -3.35
CA ALA A 20 -11.77 1.22 -3.11
C ALA A 20 -11.49 -0.16 -2.51
N ALA A 21 -10.45 -0.83 -3.00
CA ALA A 21 -10.09 -2.16 -2.49
C ALA A 21 -9.64 -2.08 -1.04
N LEU A 22 -8.84 -1.08 -0.69
CA LEU A 22 -8.43 -0.89 0.70
C LEU A 22 -9.63 -0.74 1.62
N ALA A 23 -10.62 0.05 1.20
CA ALA A 23 -11.83 0.25 1.98
C ALA A 23 -12.61 -1.05 2.11
N GLN A 24 -12.81 -1.76 1.00
CA GLN A 24 -13.60 -2.98 0.98
C GLN A 24 -12.90 -4.11 1.74
N PHE A 25 -11.61 -4.30 1.53
CA PHE A 25 -10.87 -5.32 2.26
C PHE A 25 -10.77 -4.99 3.74
N GLY A 26 -10.68 -3.69 4.08
CA GLY A 26 -10.66 -3.27 5.46
C GLY A 26 -11.97 -3.55 6.18
N GLU A 27 -13.08 -3.43 5.46
CA GLU A 27 -14.40 -3.64 6.03
C GLU A 27 -14.79 -5.12 6.06
N TYR A 28 -14.52 -5.85 4.97
CA TYR A 28 -15.06 -7.18 4.77
C TYR A 28 -13.99 -8.27 4.67
N GLY A 29 -12.72 -7.91 4.73
CA GLY A 29 -11.65 -8.88 4.57
C GLY A 29 -11.73 -9.52 3.20
N LEU A 30 -11.42 -10.80 3.14
CA LEU A 30 -11.44 -11.52 1.87
C LEU A 30 -12.85 -11.79 1.35
N HIS A 31 -13.87 -11.44 2.12
CA HIS A 31 -15.26 -11.52 1.65
C HIS A 31 -15.63 -10.37 0.72
N ALA A 32 -14.80 -9.33 0.66
CA ALA A 32 -15.04 -8.25 -0.29
C ALA A 32 -15.06 -8.81 -1.70
N THR A 33 -15.96 -8.29 -2.54
CA THR A 33 -16.09 -8.78 -3.91
C THR A 33 -15.50 -7.79 -4.89
N THR A 34 -14.99 -8.31 -6.02
CA THR A 34 -14.46 -7.45 -7.06
C THR A 34 -15.55 -6.55 -7.64
N ARG A 35 -16.79 -7.03 -7.67
CA ARG A 35 -17.91 -6.23 -8.12
C ARG A 35 -18.10 -4.99 -7.27
N ASP A 36 -18.10 -5.16 -5.95
CA ASP A 36 -18.28 -4.05 -5.04
C ASP A 36 -17.09 -3.09 -5.08
N ILE A 37 -15.90 -3.64 -5.21
CA ILE A 37 -14.70 -2.81 -5.33
C ILE A 37 -14.77 -1.94 -6.58
N ALA A 38 -15.11 -2.55 -7.71
CA ALA A 38 -15.21 -1.81 -8.96
C ALA A 38 -16.30 -0.74 -8.88
N ALA A 39 -17.44 -1.10 -8.31
CA ALA A 39 -18.55 -0.15 -8.16
C ALA A 39 -18.14 1.05 -7.31
N GLN A 40 -17.47 0.79 -6.20
CA GLN A 40 -17.03 1.87 -5.32
C GLN A 40 -15.99 2.75 -6.01
N ALA A 41 -15.17 2.16 -6.86
CA ALA A 41 -14.14 2.89 -7.59
C ALA A 41 -14.69 3.64 -8.79
N GLY A 42 -15.95 3.40 -9.15
CA GLY A 42 -16.52 4.00 -10.35
C GLY A 42 -15.94 3.39 -11.61
N GLN A 43 -15.54 2.13 -11.56
CA GLN A 43 -14.89 1.44 -12.66
C GLN A 43 -15.69 0.21 -13.07
N ASN A 44 -15.43 -0.25 -14.29
CA ASN A 44 -15.96 -1.51 -14.77
C ASN A 44 -15.20 -2.64 -14.07
N ILE A 45 -15.92 -3.74 -13.75
CA ILE A 45 -15.29 -4.86 -13.07
C ILE A 45 -14.12 -5.44 -13.89
N ALA A 46 -14.19 -5.33 -15.21
CA ALA A 46 -13.10 -5.79 -16.07
C ALA A 46 -11.80 -5.03 -15.84
N ALA A 47 -11.89 -3.83 -15.30
CA ALA A 47 -10.69 -3.04 -15.00
C ALA A 47 -9.82 -3.73 -13.96
N ILE A 48 -10.43 -4.46 -13.03
CA ILE A 48 -9.65 -5.17 -12.02
C ILE A 48 -8.78 -6.22 -12.69
N THR A 49 -9.37 -6.99 -13.59
CA THR A 49 -8.60 -8.00 -14.34
C THR A 49 -7.53 -7.33 -15.18
N TYR A 50 -7.87 -6.22 -15.81
CA TYR A 50 -6.93 -5.52 -16.69
C TYR A 50 -5.71 -4.99 -15.93
N TYR A 51 -5.94 -4.34 -14.79
CA TYR A 51 -4.84 -3.69 -14.06
C TYR A 51 -4.13 -4.60 -13.08
N PHE A 52 -4.82 -5.60 -12.54
CA PHE A 52 -4.26 -6.40 -11.46
C PHE A 52 -4.21 -7.89 -11.76
N GLY A 53 -5.15 -8.40 -12.56
CA GLY A 53 -5.21 -9.81 -12.92
C GLY A 53 -6.30 -10.55 -12.17
N SER A 54 -6.26 -10.55 -10.87
CA SER A 54 -7.23 -11.29 -10.06
C SER A 54 -7.52 -10.52 -8.78
N LYS A 55 -8.51 -11.00 -8.02
CA LYS A 55 -8.82 -10.45 -6.70
C LYS A 55 -7.62 -10.60 -5.77
N GLU A 56 -6.97 -11.75 -5.83
CA GLU A 56 -5.81 -12.02 -5.01
C GLU A 56 -4.66 -11.09 -5.34
N ASP A 57 -4.45 -10.83 -6.63
CA ASP A 57 -3.42 -9.89 -7.06
C ASP A 57 -3.75 -8.48 -6.59
N LEU A 58 -5.01 -8.11 -6.62
CA LEU A 58 -5.45 -6.81 -6.11
C LEU A 58 -5.20 -6.72 -4.61
N TYR A 59 -5.50 -7.78 -3.88
CA TYR A 59 -5.24 -7.82 -2.46
C TYR A 59 -3.75 -7.64 -2.15
N LEU A 60 -2.90 -8.32 -2.91
CA LEU A 60 -1.45 -8.18 -2.76
C LEU A 60 -0.98 -6.77 -3.10
N ALA A 61 -1.57 -6.16 -4.12
CA ALA A 61 -1.24 -4.78 -4.47
C ALA A 61 -1.59 -3.83 -3.33
N CYS A 62 -2.71 -4.07 -2.67
CA CYS A 62 -3.10 -3.28 -1.50
C CYS A 62 -2.13 -3.47 -0.36
N ALA A 63 -1.71 -4.71 -0.10
CA ALA A 63 -0.75 -4.99 0.95
C ALA A 63 0.58 -4.30 0.66
N GLN A 64 1.01 -4.31 -0.59
CA GLN A 64 2.24 -3.63 -0.98
C GLN A 64 2.11 -2.12 -0.80
N TRP A 65 0.95 -1.58 -1.16
CA TRP A 65 0.71 -0.15 -1.00
C TRP A 65 0.81 0.25 0.48
N ILE A 66 0.22 -0.55 1.35
CA ILE A 66 0.29 -0.29 2.80
C ILE A 66 1.73 -0.37 3.29
N ALA A 67 2.47 -1.38 2.87
CA ALA A 67 3.85 -1.56 3.26
C ALA A 67 4.71 -0.38 2.82
N ASP A 68 4.50 0.10 1.60
CA ASP A 68 5.24 1.24 1.07
C ASP A 68 4.89 2.50 1.85
N PHE A 69 3.60 2.70 2.14
CA PHE A 69 3.15 3.85 2.90
C PHE A 69 3.78 3.88 4.29
N ILE A 70 3.76 2.75 4.97
CA ILE A 70 4.34 2.65 6.31
C ILE A 70 5.85 2.90 6.24
N GLY A 71 6.52 2.30 5.27
CA GLY A 71 7.96 2.47 5.12
C GLY A 71 8.34 3.91 4.90
N GLU A 72 7.62 4.61 4.02
CA GLU A 72 7.91 6.00 3.72
C GLU A 72 7.64 6.92 4.90
N ASN A 73 6.59 6.63 5.66
CA ASN A 73 6.21 7.51 6.77
C ASN A 73 6.98 7.25 8.04
N PHE A 74 7.48 6.05 8.24
CA PHE A 74 8.16 5.69 9.49
C PHE A 74 9.66 5.55 9.36
N ARG A 75 10.19 5.49 8.14
CA ARG A 75 11.64 5.34 7.94
C ARG A 75 12.47 6.39 8.67
N PRO A 76 12.13 7.68 8.59
CA PRO A 76 12.93 8.67 9.32
C PRO A 76 12.94 8.44 10.81
N HIS A 77 11.81 8.02 11.37
CA HIS A 77 11.73 7.75 12.80
C HIS A 77 12.56 6.54 13.20
N VAL A 78 12.56 5.52 12.37
CA VAL A 78 13.36 4.32 12.62
C VAL A 78 14.84 4.66 12.56
N GLU A 79 15.24 5.44 11.58
CA GLU A 79 16.65 5.85 11.45
C GLU A 79 17.10 6.70 12.61
N GLU A 80 16.25 7.61 13.06
CA GLU A 80 16.56 8.45 14.19
C GLU A 80 16.69 7.64 15.46
N ALA A 81 15.77 6.73 15.71
CA ALA A 81 15.82 5.85 16.88
C ALA A 81 17.05 4.97 16.82
N SER A 82 17.41 4.49 15.64
CA SER A 82 18.58 3.66 15.44
C SER A 82 19.86 4.41 15.81
N ALA A 83 19.93 5.66 15.37
CA ALA A 83 21.09 6.50 15.68
C ALA A 83 21.22 6.74 17.18
N LEU A 84 20.10 7.00 17.85
CA LEU A 84 20.10 7.20 19.29
C LEU A 84 20.54 5.95 20.03
N LEU A 85 20.03 4.80 19.59
CA LEU A 85 20.39 3.54 20.22
C LEU A 85 21.88 3.24 20.05
N SER A 86 22.44 3.59 18.91
CA SER A 86 23.87 3.39 18.65
C SER A 86 24.71 4.21 19.61
N GLN A 87 24.24 5.40 19.99
CA GLN A 87 24.95 6.25 20.92
C GLN A 87 24.82 5.77 22.35
N LEU A 88 23.68 5.20 22.70
CA LEU A 88 23.39 4.80 24.07
C LEU A 88 23.85 3.39 24.42
N SER A 89 24.00 2.53 23.41
CA SER A 89 24.30 1.13 23.63
C SER A 89 25.38 0.67 22.66
N PRO A 90 26.63 0.58 23.10
CA PRO A 90 27.70 0.09 22.24
C PRO A 90 27.52 -1.37 21.83
N ASP A 91 26.72 -2.12 22.56
CA ASP A 91 26.48 -3.54 22.27
C ASP A 91 25.34 -3.77 21.34
N ARG A 92 24.87 -2.73 20.68
CA ARG A 92 23.74 -2.82 19.78
C ARG A 92 23.93 -3.87 18.68
N ALA A 93 25.15 -4.01 18.19
CA ALA A 93 25.41 -4.98 17.14
C ALA A 93 25.21 -6.40 17.65
N ALA A 94 25.58 -6.69 18.87
CA ALA A 94 25.37 -8.01 19.47
C ALA A 94 23.89 -8.29 19.65
N ILE A 95 23.12 -7.30 20.07
CA ILE A 95 21.68 -7.43 20.21
C ILE A 95 21.04 -7.75 18.86
N ARG A 96 21.49 -7.06 17.84
CA ARG A 96 20.97 -7.26 16.50
C ARG A 96 21.21 -8.68 16.00
N GLN A 97 22.35 -9.25 16.35
CA GLN A 97 22.68 -10.61 15.92
C GLN A 97 21.84 -11.66 16.59
N LEU A 98 21.24 -11.37 17.73
CA LEU A 98 20.37 -12.30 18.42
C LEU A 98 19.01 -12.41 17.75
N ILE A 99 18.66 -11.47 16.93
CA ILE A 99 17.40 -11.47 16.21
C ILE A 99 17.57 -12.08 14.83
#